data_84e945f94c095b11ce26ab9640f3e1ad
#
_entry.id   84e945f94c095b11ce26ab9640f3e1ad
#
_cell.length_a   1.000
_cell.length_b   1.000
_cell.length_c   1.000
_cell.angle_alpha   90.00
_cell.angle_beta   90.00
_cell.angle_gamma   90.00
#
_symmetry.space_group_name_H-M   'P 1'
#
loop_
_entity.id
_entity.type
_entity.pdbx_description
1 polymer ?
#
loop_
_entity_poly.entity_id
_entity_poly.type
_entity_poly.pdbx_seq_one_letter_code
_entity_poly.pdbx_strand_id
1 'polypeptide(L)'
;YGNYIGDTLRLAEEEGITHLTMGIMIGKAVKLAEGHLDTHSRNVVMNRDFIATLARESHCSPESVARIAGITLAREFWELFADTPAFFALLVDRCLAVCRPLLPHANLDIILVPEHNQP
;
A
#
# COMPACT_ATOMS: atom_id res chain seq x y z
N TYR A 1 11.34 12.14 1.11
CA TYR A 1 11.74 10.91 1.67
C TYR A 1 10.68 9.89 1.78
N GLY A 2 9.52 10.18 1.47
CA GLY A 2 8.49 9.19 1.40
C GLY A 2 8.73 8.16 0.32
N ASN A 3 9.74 8.37 -0.54
CA ASN A 3 10.00 7.48 -1.66
C ASN A 3 11.00 6.37 -1.35
N TYR A 4 11.71 6.51 -0.26
CA TYR A 4 12.74 5.53 0.10
C TYR A 4 12.36 4.89 1.42
N ILE A 5 11.26 4.16 1.38
CA ILE A 5 10.68 3.56 2.58
C ILE A 5 11.67 2.63 3.26
N GLY A 6 12.40 1.83 2.48
CA GLY A 6 13.36 0.91 3.06
C GLY A 6 14.41 1.61 3.90
N ASP A 7 14.94 2.73 3.39
CA ASP A 7 15.96 3.48 4.12
C ASP A 7 15.39 4.10 5.40
N THR A 8 14.15 4.61 5.32
CA THR A 8 13.50 5.18 6.49
C THR A 8 13.31 4.14 7.58
N LEU A 9 12.90 2.93 7.21
CA LEU A 9 12.68 1.88 8.20
C LEU A 9 13.98 1.41 8.82
N ARG A 10 15.04 1.28 8.01
CA ARG A 10 16.34 0.88 8.54
C ARG A 10 16.88 1.92 9.51
N LEU A 11 16.72 3.20 9.16
CA LEU A 11 17.17 4.27 10.05
C LEU A 11 16.39 4.25 11.36
N ALA A 12 15.08 4.04 11.29
CA ALA A 12 14.25 3.97 12.51
C ALA A 12 14.71 2.83 13.40
N GLU A 13 15.08 1.69 12.81
CA GLU A 13 15.55 0.57 13.58
C GLU A 13 16.90 0.90 14.24
N GLU A 14 17.79 1.55 13.50
CA GLU A 14 19.10 1.93 14.02
C GLU A 14 18.99 2.94 15.15
N GLU A 15 18.00 3.82 15.08
CA GLU A 15 17.80 4.84 16.10
C GLU A 15 17.05 4.31 17.32
N GLY A 16 16.66 3.04 17.31
CA GLY A 16 15.99 2.44 18.46
C GLY A 16 14.54 2.87 18.62
N ILE A 17 13.90 3.28 17.54
CA ILE A 17 12.50 3.68 17.61
C ILE A 17 11.64 2.45 17.85
N THR A 18 10.73 2.55 18.82
CA THR A 18 9.91 1.40 19.21
C THR A 18 8.51 1.44 18.62
N HIS A 19 8.10 2.57 18.05
CA HIS A 19 6.79 2.70 17.42
C HIS A 19 6.89 3.69 16.27
N LEU A 20 6.41 3.29 15.11
CA LEU A 20 6.42 4.13 13.92
C LEU A 20 5.09 4.03 13.19
N THR A 21 4.53 5.15 12.82
CA THR A 21 3.32 5.19 12.01
C THR A 21 3.64 5.88 10.68
N MET A 22 3.27 5.25 9.57
CA MET A 22 3.49 5.84 8.26
C MET A 22 2.16 6.09 7.58
N GLY A 23 2.02 7.30 7.01
CA GLY A 23 0.90 7.60 6.12
C GLY A 23 1.35 7.39 4.68
N ILE A 24 0.63 6.59 3.92
CA ILE A 24 1.00 6.26 2.55
C ILE A 24 -0.21 6.42 1.63
N MET A 25 -0.01 7.07 0.49
CA MET A 25 -1.05 7.16 -0.52
C MET A 25 -1.24 5.79 -1.16
N ILE A 26 -2.45 5.54 -1.64
CA ILE A 26 -2.83 4.21 -2.11
C ILE A 26 -1.96 3.70 -3.26
N GLY A 27 -1.53 4.60 -4.15
CA GLY A 27 -0.66 4.19 -5.25
C GLY A 27 0.67 3.64 -4.78
N LYS A 28 1.25 4.29 -3.77
CA LYS A 28 2.51 3.82 -3.19
C LYS A 28 2.29 2.56 -2.36
N ALA A 29 1.13 2.47 -1.70
CA ALA A 29 0.82 1.28 -0.91
C ALA A 29 0.75 0.03 -1.77
N VAL A 30 0.17 0.15 -2.97
CA VAL A 30 0.09 -0.98 -3.89
C VAL A 30 1.49 -1.44 -4.31
N LYS A 31 2.37 -0.49 -4.64
CA LYS A 31 3.75 -0.83 -5.01
C LYS A 31 4.50 -1.47 -3.85
N LEU A 32 4.30 -0.93 -2.65
CA LEU A 32 4.95 -1.45 -1.47
C LEU A 32 4.48 -2.87 -1.16
N ALA A 33 3.17 -3.12 -1.27
CA ALA A 33 2.60 -4.43 -1.00
C ALA A 33 3.15 -5.51 -1.94
N GLU A 34 3.58 -5.09 -3.14
CA GLU A 34 4.20 -6.02 -4.08
C GLU A 34 5.67 -6.26 -3.76
N GLY A 35 6.23 -5.54 -2.79
CA GLY A 35 7.62 -5.70 -2.39
C GLY A 35 8.56 -4.61 -2.87
N HIS A 36 8.04 -3.55 -3.47
CA HIS A 36 8.87 -2.46 -3.97
C HIS A 36 9.11 -1.43 -2.89
N LEU A 37 10.25 -1.49 -2.24
CA LEU A 37 10.60 -0.54 -1.17
C LEU A 37 10.96 0.84 -1.72
N ASP A 38 11.39 0.90 -2.99
CA ASP A 38 11.61 2.16 -3.67
C ASP A 38 10.37 2.46 -4.49
N THR A 39 9.43 3.16 -3.87
CA THR A 39 8.15 3.45 -4.51
C THR A 39 8.22 4.63 -5.46
N HIS A 40 9.41 5.23 -5.61
CA HIS A 40 9.60 6.36 -6.51
C HIS A 40 9.95 5.92 -7.93
N SER A 41 10.25 4.67 -8.14
CA SER A 41 10.68 4.19 -9.44
C SER A 41 9.61 4.40 -10.51
N ARG A 42 10.01 5.00 -11.63
CA ARG A 42 9.11 5.20 -12.75
C ARG A 42 8.91 3.93 -13.56
N ASN A 43 9.73 2.94 -13.30
CA ASN A 43 9.63 1.68 -14.01
C ASN A 43 8.62 0.73 -13.40
N VAL A 44 8.14 1.07 -12.23
CA VAL A 44 7.14 0.23 -11.56
C VAL A 44 5.76 0.67 -12.02
N VAL A 45 5.08 -0.20 -12.74
CA VAL A 45 3.74 0.09 -13.22
C VAL A 45 2.71 -0.64 -12.36
N MET A 46 1.45 -0.20 -12.45
CA MET A 46 0.38 -0.82 -11.71
C MET A 46 0.21 -2.27 -12.14
N ASN A 47 0.28 -3.18 -11.19
CA ASN A 47 0.09 -4.59 -11.45
C ASN A 47 -1.35 -4.96 -11.16
N ARG A 48 -2.17 -4.97 -12.18
CA ARG A 48 -3.60 -5.23 -12.03
C ARG A 48 -3.90 -6.64 -11.57
N ASP A 49 -3.04 -7.59 -11.93
CA ASP A 49 -3.23 -8.98 -11.49
C ASP A 49 -3.07 -9.10 -9.97
N PHE A 50 -2.10 -8.38 -9.42
CA PHE A 50 -1.90 -8.36 -7.98
C PHE A 50 -3.11 -7.75 -7.27
N ILE A 51 -3.61 -6.64 -7.81
CA ILE A 51 -4.77 -5.97 -7.24
C ILE A 51 -6.01 -6.86 -7.32
N ALA A 52 -6.18 -7.56 -8.44
CA ALA A 52 -7.30 -8.48 -8.60
C ALA A 52 -7.21 -9.62 -7.58
N THR A 53 -5.99 -10.09 -7.31
CA THR A 53 -5.79 -11.13 -6.30
C THR A 53 -6.22 -10.65 -4.91
N LEU A 54 -5.81 -9.42 -4.55
CA LEU A 54 -6.22 -8.84 -3.27
C LEU A 54 -7.74 -8.68 -3.20
N ALA A 55 -8.34 -8.26 -4.30
CA ALA A 55 -9.79 -8.06 -4.35
C ALA A 55 -10.52 -9.37 -4.15
N ARG A 56 -10.04 -10.44 -4.77
CA ARG A 56 -10.65 -11.76 -4.59
C ARG A 56 -10.48 -12.26 -3.16
N GLU A 57 -9.31 -12.06 -2.59
CA GLU A 57 -9.04 -12.49 -1.22
C GLU A 57 -9.88 -11.73 -0.21
N SER A 58 -10.24 -10.49 -0.52
CA SER A 58 -11.09 -9.70 0.37
C SER A 58 -12.56 -9.84 0.03
N HIS A 59 -12.91 -10.81 -0.84
CA HIS A 59 -14.29 -11.14 -1.20
C HIS A 59 -15.05 -10.02 -1.89
N CYS A 60 -14.34 -9.24 -2.72
CA CYS A 60 -14.98 -8.22 -3.54
C CYS A 60 -15.88 -8.91 -4.58
N SER A 61 -16.91 -8.19 -5.02
CA SER A 61 -17.81 -8.73 -6.03
C SER A 61 -17.07 -8.97 -7.35
N PRO A 62 -17.52 -9.94 -8.16
CA PRO A 62 -16.92 -10.14 -9.48
C PRO A 62 -16.95 -8.88 -10.36
N GLU A 63 -17.98 -8.05 -10.18
CA GLU A 63 -18.07 -6.78 -10.91
C GLU A 63 -16.94 -5.84 -10.55
N SER A 64 -16.65 -5.72 -9.26
CA SER A 64 -15.54 -4.88 -8.81
C SER A 64 -14.21 -5.39 -9.34
N VAL A 65 -14.01 -6.71 -9.32
CA VAL A 65 -12.78 -7.30 -9.85
C VAL A 65 -12.64 -7.00 -11.34
N ALA A 66 -13.73 -7.11 -12.09
CA ALA A 66 -13.71 -6.85 -13.52
C ALA A 66 -13.38 -5.39 -13.83
N ARG A 67 -13.79 -4.47 -12.97
CA ARG A 67 -13.54 -3.05 -13.20
C ARG A 67 -12.08 -2.64 -13.00
N ILE A 68 -11.30 -3.48 -12.33
CA ILE A 68 -9.88 -3.20 -12.13
C ILE A 68 -9.15 -3.00 -13.46
N ALA A 69 -9.54 -3.73 -14.47
CA ALA A 69 -8.87 -3.66 -15.77
C ALA A 69 -8.97 -2.27 -16.40
N GLY A 70 -10.00 -1.49 -16.04
CA GLY A 70 -10.18 -0.15 -16.56
C GLY A 70 -9.59 0.96 -15.71
N ILE A 71 -9.01 0.62 -14.58
CA ILE A 71 -8.43 1.61 -13.69
C ILE A 71 -7.10 2.12 -14.25
N THR A 72 -6.93 3.42 -14.31
CA THR A 72 -5.66 4.01 -14.75
C THR A 72 -4.94 4.74 -13.64
N LEU A 73 -5.69 5.25 -12.64
CA LEU A 73 -5.10 5.96 -11.51
C LEU A 73 -5.44 5.23 -10.23
N ALA A 74 -4.44 5.00 -9.39
CA ALA A 74 -4.65 4.26 -8.16
C ALA A 74 -5.69 4.88 -7.25
N ARG A 75 -5.84 6.21 -7.27
CA ARG A 75 -6.83 6.87 -6.42
C ARG A 75 -8.25 6.44 -6.72
N GLU A 76 -8.48 5.87 -7.91
CA GLU A 76 -9.82 5.39 -8.28
C GLU A 76 -10.22 4.19 -7.44
N PHE A 77 -9.26 3.52 -6.80
CA PHE A 77 -9.58 2.38 -5.95
C PHE A 77 -10.39 2.80 -4.71
N TRP A 78 -10.27 4.06 -4.28
CA TRP A 78 -11.07 4.53 -3.16
C TRP A 78 -12.55 4.41 -3.43
N GLU A 79 -12.97 4.70 -4.67
CA GLU A 79 -14.36 4.59 -5.06
C GLU A 79 -14.73 3.15 -5.38
N LEU A 80 -13.85 2.47 -6.10
CA LEU A 80 -14.14 1.10 -6.55
C LEU A 80 -14.37 0.16 -5.37
N PHE A 81 -13.59 0.30 -4.32
CA PHE A 81 -13.69 -0.56 -3.16
C PHE A 81 -14.32 0.11 -1.93
N ALA A 82 -15.08 1.19 -2.17
CA ALA A 82 -15.70 1.93 -1.06
C ALA A 82 -16.60 1.04 -0.21
N ASP A 83 -17.25 0.05 -0.84
CA ASP A 83 -18.15 -0.86 -0.13
C ASP A 83 -17.43 -2.09 0.43
N THR A 84 -16.14 -2.18 0.24
CA THR A 84 -15.39 -3.35 0.67
C THR A 84 -14.15 -2.91 1.46
N PRO A 85 -14.33 -2.43 2.70
CA PRO A 85 -13.18 -1.98 3.50
C PRO A 85 -12.13 -3.07 3.71
N ALA A 86 -12.52 -4.33 3.61
CA ALA A 86 -11.58 -5.44 3.74
C ALA A 86 -10.47 -5.39 2.71
N PHE A 87 -10.73 -4.82 1.53
CA PHE A 87 -9.68 -4.67 0.52
C PHE A 87 -8.54 -3.79 1.05
N PHE A 88 -8.90 -2.66 1.67
CA PHE A 88 -7.88 -1.74 2.18
C PHE A 88 -7.16 -2.33 3.38
N ALA A 89 -7.87 -3.07 4.23
CA ALA A 89 -7.24 -3.73 5.37
C ALA A 89 -6.23 -4.77 4.89
N LEU A 90 -6.57 -5.53 3.87
CA LEU A 90 -5.67 -6.52 3.32
C LEU A 90 -4.46 -5.87 2.65
N LEU A 91 -4.67 -4.76 1.96
CA LEU A 91 -3.59 -4.01 1.34
C LEU A 91 -2.58 -3.53 2.40
N VAL A 92 -3.07 -2.96 3.49
CA VAL A 92 -2.23 -2.53 4.60
C VAL A 92 -1.47 -3.72 5.19
N ASP A 93 -2.14 -4.83 5.35
CA ASP A 93 -1.53 -6.03 5.91
C ASP A 93 -0.36 -6.52 5.05
N ARG A 94 -0.52 -6.47 3.72
CA ARG A 94 0.55 -6.86 2.82
C ARG A 94 1.70 -5.87 2.87
N CYS A 95 1.41 -4.58 3.03
CA CYS A 95 2.46 -3.58 3.19
C CYS A 95 3.25 -3.84 4.48
N LEU A 96 2.56 -4.18 5.56
CA LEU A 96 3.21 -4.48 6.82
C LEU A 96 4.10 -5.71 6.70
N ALA A 97 3.65 -6.71 5.95
CA ALA A 97 4.44 -7.92 5.75
C ALA A 97 5.77 -7.63 5.06
N VAL A 98 5.78 -6.67 4.14
CA VAL A 98 7.00 -6.27 3.45
C VAL A 98 7.92 -5.48 4.38
N CYS A 99 7.36 -4.63 5.22
CA CYS A 99 8.13 -3.68 6.03
C CYS A 99 8.66 -4.24 7.35
N ARG A 100 7.91 -5.15 7.98
CA ARG A 100 8.28 -5.64 9.31
C ARG A 100 9.69 -6.24 9.41
N PRO A 101 10.19 -6.97 8.41
CA PRO A 101 11.55 -7.50 8.51
C PRO A 101 12.62 -6.43 8.65
N LEU A 102 12.33 -5.20 8.20
CA LEU A 102 13.28 -4.10 8.29
C LEU A 102 13.20 -3.39 9.63
N LEU A 103 12.18 -3.68 10.42
CA LEU A 103 11.94 -2.98 11.67
C LEU A 103 11.51 -3.98 12.73
N PRO A 104 12.36 -5.01 13.00
CA PRO A 104 11.96 -6.14 13.85
C PRO A 104 11.70 -5.81 15.31
N HIS A 105 12.24 -4.71 15.79
CA HIS A 105 12.12 -4.34 17.20
C HIS A 105 11.14 -3.22 17.45
N ALA A 106 10.31 -2.89 16.48
CA ALA A 106 9.35 -1.81 16.64
C ALA A 106 7.98 -2.22 16.16
N ASN A 107 6.98 -1.51 16.64
CA ASN A 107 5.61 -1.66 16.16
C ASN A 107 5.42 -0.68 15.01
N LEU A 108 5.01 -1.20 13.87
CA LEU A 108 4.78 -0.39 12.69
C LEU A 108 3.30 -0.38 12.35
N ASP A 109 2.76 0.82 12.18
CA ASP A 109 1.39 1.02 11.71
C ASP A 109 1.44 1.75 10.38
N ILE A 110 0.55 1.38 9.48
CA ILE A 110 0.43 2.05 8.20
C ILE A 110 -1.00 2.55 8.03
N ILE A 111 -1.11 3.82 7.66
CA ILE A 111 -2.39 4.46 7.42
C ILE A 111 -2.46 4.83 5.95
N LEU A 112 -3.51 4.41 5.26
CA LEU A 112 -3.73 4.82 3.88
C LEU A 112 -4.31 6.23 3.87
N VAL A 113 -3.68 7.09 3.12
CA VAL A 113 -4.06 8.50 3.05
C VAL A 113 -4.64 8.78 1.68
N PRO A 114 -5.81 9.42 1.60
CA PRO A 114 -6.38 9.78 0.29
C PRO A 114 -5.50 10.81 -0.40
N GLU A 115 -5.45 10.72 -1.72
CA GLU A 115 -4.78 11.73 -2.50
C GLU A 115 -5.73 12.90 -2.66
N HIS A 116 -5.26 14.08 -2.33
CA HIS A 116 -6.05 15.26 -2.50
C HIS A 116 -5.42 16.16 -3.50
N ASN A 117 -6.23 16.85 -4.22
CA ASN A 117 -5.74 17.90 -5.04
C ASN A 117 -5.75 19.16 -4.25
N GLN A 118 -5.05 19.21 -3.22
CA GLN A 118 -5.11 20.21 -2.37
C GLN A 118 -4.51 21.28 -2.77
N PRO A 119 -5.04 22.24 -2.61
CA PRO A 119 -4.48 23.49 -2.60
C PRO A 119 -3.57 23.64 -1.56
#